data_52054b8756757684cbe2e88b21af7a8c
#
_entry.id   52054b8756757684cbe2e88b21af7a8c
#
_cell.length_a   1.000
_cell.length_b   1.000
_cell.length_c   1.000
_cell.angle_alpha   90.00
_cell.angle_beta   90.00
_cell.angle_gamma   90.00
#
_symmetry.space_group_name_H-M   'P 1'
#
loop_
_entity.id
_entity.type
_entity.pdbx_description
1 polymer ?
#
loop_
_entity_poly.entity_id
_entity_poly.type
_entity_poly.pdbx_seq_one_letter_code
_entity_poly.pdbx_strand_id
1 'polypeptide(L)'
;MGEIKKQTSNESLAAKNLRLRELINYQEGSVVSRTLIDKKTGTITLFSFDEGQGLSEHTAPFDAVVYLFEGKAEIVISGKPLSVSEGELVIMPANQPHALRAIKRFKMMLIMIREP
;
A
#
# COMPACT_ATOMS: atom_id res chain seq x y z
N MET A 1 7.48 -14.98 3.41
CA MET A 1 6.74 -13.92 2.74
C MET A 1 7.11 -13.90 1.28
N GLY A 2 6.13 -13.85 0.43
CA GLY A 2 6.38 -13.91 -0.99
C GLY A 2 6.86 -12.61 -1.59
N GLU A 3 7.29 -12.72 -2.79
CA GLU A 3 7.70 -11.61 -3.63
C GLU A 3 6.49 -10.73 -3.98
N ILE A 4 6.70 -9.42 -4.09
CA ILE A 4 5.67 -8.49 -4.54
C ILE A 4 5.59 -8.59 -6.07
N LYS A 5 4.42 -8.90 -6.58
CA LYS A 5 4.17 -8.99 -8.01
C LYS A 5 3.70 -7.64 -8.54
N LYS A 6 4.23 -7.23 -9.68
CA LYS A 6 3.87 -5.94 -10.27
C LYS A 6 2.77 -6.12 -11.31
N GLN A 7 1.70 -5.34 -11.16
CA GLN A 7 0.67 -5.22 -12.17
C GLN A 7 1.01 -4.03 -13.05
N THR A 8 1.26 -4.28 -14.33
CA THR A 8 1.65 -3.24 -15.28
C THR A 8 0.69 -3.19 -16.46
N SER A 9 0.60 -2.02 -17.09
CA SER A 9 -0.18 -1.82 -18.29
C SER A 9 0.48 -0.72 -19.11
N ASN A 10 0.40 -0.83 -20.43
CA ASN A 10 0.88 0.22 -21.34
C ASN A 10 -0.12 1.37 -21.47
N GLU A 11 -1.30 1.22 -20.88
CA GLU A 11 -2.33 2.24 -20.94
C GLU A 11 -2.00 3.42 -20.04
N SER A 12 -2.12 4.62 -20.58
CA SER A 12 -1.97 5.84 -19.78
C SER A 12 -3.18 6.02 -18.86
N LEU A 13 -2.92 6.29 -17.58
CA LEU A 13 -3.96 6.56 -16.60
C LEU A 13 -4.23 8.06 -16.45
N ALA A 14 -3.45 8.91 -17.13
CA ALA A 14 -3.56 10.36 -17.02
C ALA A 14 -4.85 10.90 -17.63
N ALA A 15 -5.39 11.96 -17.02
CA ALA A 15 -6.53 12.71 -17.52
C ALA A 15 -7.81 11.87 -17.70
N LYS A 16 -8.01 10.90 -16.82
CA LYS A 16 -9.18 10.03 -16.82
C LYS A 16 -9.79 9.94 -15.44
N ASN A 17 -11.09 9.67 -15.39
CA ASN A 17 -11.73 9.28 -14.15
C ASN A 17 -11.39 7.82 -13.87
N LEU A 18 -10.83 7.54 -12.70
CA LEU A 18 -10.41 6.20 -12.34
C LEU A 18 -11.15 5.73 -11.09
N ARG A 19 -11.51 4.45 -11.06
CA ARG A 19 -12.06 3.81 -9.86
C ARG A 19 -10.96 3.01 -9.22
N LEU A 20 -10.56 3.37 -8.01
CA LEU A 20 -9.42 2.74 -7.32
C LEU A 20 -9.54 1.22 -7.26
N ARG A 21 -10.73 0.71 -6.94
CA ARG A 21 -10.95 -0.73 -6.80
C ARG A 21 -10.70 -1.51 -8.09
N GLU A 22 -10.83 -0.85 -9.23
CA GLU A 22 -10.65 -1.48 -10.55
C GLU A 22 -9.21 -1.38 -11.05
N LEU A 23 -8.37 -0.58 -10.40
CA LEU A 23 -7.00 -0.35 -10.86
C LEU A 23 -6.02 -1.43 -10.44
N ILE A 24 -6.37 -2.24 -9.45
CA ILE A 24 -5.50 -3.31 -8.96
C ILE A 24 -6.33 -4.53 -8.61
N ASN A 25 -5.80 -5.71 -8.96
CA ASN A 25 -6.46 -6.99 -8.75
C ASN A 25 -5.75 -7.78 -7.67
N TYR A 26 -6.51 -8.59 -6.93
CA TYR A 26 -5.91 -9.58 -6.05
C TYR A 26 -5.31 -10.71 -6.87
N GLN A 27 -4.26 -11.29 -6.34
CA GLN A 27 -3.69 -12.53 -6.85
C GLN A 27 -3.51 -13.47 -5.68
N GLU A 28 -4.01 -14.69 -5.81
CA GLU A 28 -4.02 -15.68 -4.75
C GLU A 28 -2.62 -15.88 -4.16
N GLY A 29 -2.53 -15.85 -2.83
CA GLY A 29 -1.29 -16.05 -2.09
C GLY A 29 -0.24 -14.98 -2.31
N SER A 30 -0.63 -13.79 -2.79
CA SER A 30 0.32 -12.79 -3.24
C SER A 30 0.03 -11.39 -2.72
N VAL A 31 1.08 -10.57 -2.77
CA VAL A 31 1.00 -9.11 -2.69
C VAL A 31 1.24 -8.59 -4.11
N VAL A 32 0.36 -7.71 -4.57
CA VAL A 32 0.47 -7.10 -5.91
C VAL A 32 0.64 -5.60 -5.75
N SER A 33 1.49 -4.99 -6.56
CA SER A 33 1.67 -3.54 -6.58
C SER A 33 1.46 -2.97 -7.97
N ARG A 34 0.95 -1.76 -8.02
CA ARG A 34 0.83 -0.98 -9.26
C ARG A 34 1.20 0.46 -8.96
N THR A 35 2.26 0.94 -9.59
CA THR A 35 2.72 2.32 -9.39
C THR A 35 1.92 3.25 -10.30
N LEU A 36 1.34 4.28 -9.71
CA LEU A 36 0.58 5.30 -10.44
C LEU A 36 1.45 6.49 -10.80
N ILE A 37 2.24 6.97 -9.84
CA ILE A 37 3.15 8.11 -10.00
C ILE A 37 4.47 7.75 -9.33
N ASP A 38 5.57 7.99 -10.04
CA ASP A 38 6.91 7.76 -9.51
C ASP A 38 7.78 8.98 -9.85
N LYS A 39 8.10 9.77 -8.82
CA LYS A 39 8.92 10.97 -8.92
C LYS A 39 10.02 10.93 -7.88
N LYS A 40 11.05 11.76 -8.05
CA LYS A 40 12.13 11.88 -7.06
C LYS A 40 11.60 12.33 -5.70
N THR A 41 10.55 13.14 -5.70
CA THR A 41 9.99 13.73 -4.48
C THR A 41 8.85 12.92 -3.87
N GLY A 42 8.42 11.85 -4.52
CA GLY A 42 7.40 10.99 -3.97
C GLY A 42 6.82 9.99 -4.94
N THR A 43 6.10 9.03 -4.38
CA THR A 43 5.45 7.98 -5.16
C THR A 43 4.02 7.78 -4.71
N ILE A 44 3.17 7.35 -5.63
CA ILE A 44 1.83 6.86 -5.32
C ILE A 44 1.72 5.47 -5.93
N THR A 45 1.51 4.48 -5.06
CA THR A 45 1.47 3.07 -5.45
C THR A 45 0.23 2.42 -4.85
N LEU A 46 -0.47 1.62 -5.64
CA LEU A 46 -1.54 0.78 -5.15
C LEU A 46 -1.01 -0.60 -4.81
N PHE A 47 -1.55 -1.18 -3.76
CA PHE A 47 -1.23 -2.56 -3.36
C PHE A 47 -2.51 -3.34 -3.14
N SER A 48 -2.48 -4.63 -3.49
CA SER A 48 -3.48 -5.58 -3.03
C SER A 48 -2.77 -6.69 -2.26
N PHE A 49 -3.39 -7.11 -1.17
CA PHE A 49 -2.86 -8.17 -0.32
C PHE A 49 -3.90 -9.26 -0.21
N ASP A 50 -3.55 -10.47 -0.59
CA ASP A 50 -4.41 -11.61 -0.29
C ASP A 50 -4.39 -11.89 1.21
N GLU A 51 -5.42 -12.55 1.72
CA GLU A 51 -5.54 -12.84 3.15
C GLU A 51 -4.29 -13.54 3.67
N GLY A 52 -3.79 -13.08 4.81
CA GLY A 52 -2.59 -13.62 5.44
C GLY A 52 -1.27 -13.09 4.89
N GLN A 53 -1.29 -12.40 3.78
CA GLN A 53 -0.09 -11.80 3.20
C GLN A 53 0.26 -10.49 3.90
N GLY A 54 1.49 -10.05 3.79
CA GLY A 54 1.92 -8.82 4.43
C GLY A 54 3.29 -8.35 3.97
N LEU A 55 3.76 -7.30 4.63
CA LEU A 55 5.11 -6.77 4.46
C LEU A 55 5.81 -6.83 5.80
N SER A 56 7.03 -7.34 5.80
CA SER A 56 7.86 -7.45 6.99
C SER A 56 8.19 -6.08 7.57
N GLU A 57 8.51 -6.06 8.85
CA GLU A 57 8.91 -4.83 9.51
C GLU A 57 10.13 -4.20 8.82
N HIS A 58 10.02 -2.93 8.53
CA HIS A 58 11.09 -2.13 7.93
C HIS A 58 10.89 -0.67 8.29
N THR A 59 11.90 0.15 8.02
CA THR A 59 11.84 1.61 8.22
C THR A 59 12.08 2.30 6.88
N ALA A 60 11.57 3.52 6.78
CA ALA A 60 11.84 4.38 5.64
C ALA A 60 12.16 5.79 6.15
N PRO A 61 13.06 6.53 5.48
CA PRO A 61 13.47 7.85 5.95
C PRO A 61 12.51 8.97 5.53
N PHE A 62 11.27 8.65 5.24
CA PHE A 62 10.27 9.63 4.81
C PHE A 62 8.89 9.25 5.34
N ASP A 63 8.03 10.25 5.47
CA ASP A 63 6.65 10.04 5.87
C ASP A 63 5.86 9.35 4.77
N ALA A 64 4.94 8.48 5.16
CA ALA A 64 4.09 7.78 4.23
C ALA A 64 2.64 7.79 4.72
N VAL A 65 1.71 7.82 3.77
CA VAL A 65 0.28 7.69 4.06
C VAL A 65 -0.21 6.39 3.44
N VAL A 66 -0.88 5.59 4.26
CA VAL A 66 -1.62 4.42 3.79
C VAL A 66 -3.10 4.75 3.83
N TYR A 67 -3.76 4.68 2.69
CA TYR A 67 -5.21 4.82 2.60
C TYR A 67 -5.82 3.47 2.20
N LEU A 68 -6.63 2.90 3.09
CA LEU A 68 -7.27 1.61 2.86
C LEU A 68 -8.61 1.83 2.16
N PHE A 69 -8.74 1.35 0.93
CA PHE A 69 -9.98 1.56 0.18
C PHE A 69 -10.79 0.29 -0.01
N GLU A 70 -10.31 -0.85 0.49
CA GLU A 70 -11.06 -2.11 0.50
C GLU A 70 -10.46 -3.06 1.53
N GLY A 71 -11.31 -3.76 2.29
CA GLY A 71 -10.87 -4.83 3.19
C GLY A 71 -10.45 -4.36 4.57
N LYS A 72 -9.54 -5.12 5.20
CA LYS A 72 -9.11 -4.88 6.58
C LYS A 72 -7.66 -5.30 6.78
N ALA A 73 -6.88 -4.42 7.39
CA ALA A 73 -5.45 -4.63 7.61
C ALA A 73 -5.06 -4.43 9.07
N GLU A 74 -3.99 -5.08 9.47
CA GLU A 74 -3.26 -4.74 10.69
C GLU A 74 -1.98 -4.03 10.29
N ILE A 75 -1.77 -2.83 10.84
CA ILE A 75 -0.54 -2.07 10.63
C ILE A 75 0.12 -1.90 11.99
N VAL A 76 1.36 -2.37 12.10
CA VAL A 76 2.12 -2.26 13.34
C VAL A 76 3.15 -1.15 13.16
N ILE A 77 3.07 -0.12 14.01
CA ILE A 77 4.00 1.02 13.97
C ILE A 77 4.71 1.10 15.31
N SER A 78 6.04 1.00 15.29
CA SER A 78 6.87 1.00 16.51
C SER A 78 6.36 0.00 17.54
N GLY A 79 6.00 -1.20 17.09
CA GLY A 79 5.49 -2.26 17.95
C GLY A 79 4.03 -2.13 18.37
N LYS A 80 3.34 -1.07 17.97
CA LYS A 80 1.96 -0.82 18.34
C LYS A 80 1.02 -1.23 17.20
N PRO A 81 0.16 -2.23 17.37
CA PRO A 81 -0.76 -2.66 16.31
C PRO A 81 -1.97 -1.73 16.19
N LEU A 82 -2.33 -1.45 14.94
CA LEU A 82 -3.52 -0.70 14.58
C LEU A 82 -4.38 -1.57 13.67
N SER A 83 -5.67 -1.66 13.96
CA SER A 83 -6.63 -2.30 13.07
C SER A 83 -7.20 -1.21 12.16
N VAL A 84 -6.99 -1.36 10.85
CA VAL A 84 -7.38 -0.34 9.86
C VAL A 84 -8.45 -0.93 8.97
N SER A 85 -9.55 -0.17 8.82
CA SER A 85 -10.72 -0.57 8.04
C SER A 85 -10.87 0.28 6.79
N GLU A 86 -11.70 -0.18 5.89
CA GLU A 86 -12.02 0.52 4.65
C GLU A 86 -12.41 1.97 4.91
N GLY A 87 -11.85 2.89 4.16
CA GLY A 87 -12.11 4.32 4.30
C GLY A 87 -11.21 5.04 5.30
N GLU A 88 -10.34 4.30 6.00
CA GLU A 88 -9.43 4.90 6.97
C GLU A 88 -8.03 5.06 6.39
N LEU A 89 -7.30 6.04 6.90
CA LEU A 89 -5.90 6.22 6.55
C LEU A 89 -5.03 6.22 7.79
N VAL A 90 -3.76 5.88 7.60
CA VAL A 90 -2.75 5.90 8.66
C VAL A 90 -1.54 6.65 8.12
N ILE A 91 -1.00 7.55 8.93
CA ILE A 91 0.27 8.20 8.64
C ILE A 91 1.37 7.39 9.33
N MET A 92 2.31 6.88 8.54
CA MET A 92 3.47 6.16 9.04
C MET A 92 4.65 7.15 9.09
N PRO A 93 5.08 7.55 10.30
CA PRO A 93 6.14 8.56 10.40
C PRO A 93 7.49 8.05 9.90
N ALA A 94 8.29 8.99 9.39
CA ALA A 94 9.66 8.70 8.97
C ALA A 94 10.46 8.05 10.10
N ASN A 95 11.30 7.08 9.75
CA ASN A 95 12.25 6.43 10.64
C ASN A 95 11.64 5.61 11.79
N GLN A 96 10.33 5.34 11.74
CA GLN A 96 9.70 4.43 12.69
C GLN A 96 9.43 3.08 11.99
N PRO A 97 9.76 1.96 12.66
CA PRO A 97 9.53 0.65 12.06
C PRO A 97 8.05 0.37 11.90
N HIS A 98 7.69 -0.21 10.77
CA HIS A 98 6.29 -0.55 10.48
C HIS A 98 6.20 -1.86 9.70
N ALA A 99 5.10 -2.56 9.90
CA ALA A 99 4.78 -3.81 9.23
C ALA A 99 3.29 -3.84 8.90
N LEU A 100 2.92 -4.56 7.86
CA LEU A 100 1.52 -4.69 7.44
C LEU A 100 1.15 -6.17 7.31
N ARG A 101 -0.10 -6.49 7.66
CA ARG A 101 -0.62 -7.83 7.50
C ARG A 101 -2.10 -7.79 7.13
N ALA A 102 -2.49 -8.66 6.18
CA ALA A 102 -3.88 -8.76 5.75
C ALA A 102 -4.66 -9.67 6.70
N ILE A 103 -5.47 -9.07 7.56
CA ILE A 103 -6.46 -9.80 8.39
C ILE A 103 -7.51 -10.40 7.45
N LYS A 104 -7.96 -9.59 6.49
CA LYS A 104 -8.73 -10.01 5.32
C LYS A 104 -8.01 -9.43 4.11
N ARG A 105 -8.29 -9.94 2.93
CA ARG A 105 -7.72 -9.33 1.73
C ARG A 105 -8.04 -7.84 1.71
N PHE A 106 -7.09 -7.03 1.29
CA PHE A 106 -7.30 -5.58 1.27
C PHE A 106 -6.55 -4.90 0.14
N LYS A 107 -7.03 -3.72 -0.22
CA LYS A 107 -6.38 -2.84 -1.19
C LYS A 107 -6.08 -1.51 -0.52
N MET A 108 -4.89 -1.00 -0.75
CA MET A 108 -4.47 0.28 -0.19
C MET A 108 -3.74 1.13 -1.21
N MET A 109 -3.74 2.43 -0.98
CA MET A 109 -2.91 3.39 -1.69
C MET A 109 -1.81 3.85 -0.74
N LEU A 110 -0.56 3.72 -1.17
CA LEU A 110 0.61 4.17 -0.43
C LEU A 110 1.14 5.43 -1.08
N ILE A 111 1.20 6.52 -0.31
CA ILE A 111 1.76 7.79 -0.76
C ILE A 111 3.02 8.03 0.07
N MET A 112 4.16 8.13 -0.60
CA MET A 112 5.42 8.44 0.05
C MET A 112 5.91 9.80 -0.39
N ILE A 113 6.24 10.66 0.58
CA ILE A 113 6.75 11.99 0.32
C ILE A 113 8.23 11.99 0.69
N ARG A 114 9.07 12.25 -0.29
CA ARG A 114 10.51 12.27 -0.13
C ARG A 114 11.02 13.70 -0.16
N GLU A 115 11.98 14.00 0.68
CA GLU A 115 12.69 15.27 0.58
C GLU A 115 13.74 15.15 -0.52
N PRO A 116 13.90 16.19 -1.36
CA PRO A 116 14.90 16.19 -2.42
C PRO A 116 16.34 16.22 -1.90
#